data_c222b0df9920cb6f1d76cc13579c5d99
#
_entry.id   c222b0df9920cb6f1d76cc13579c5d99
#
_cell.length_a   1.000
_cell.length_b   1.000
_cell.length_c   1.000
_cell.angle_alpha   90.00
_cell.angle_beta   90.00
_cell.angle_gamma   90.00
#
_symmetry.space_group_name_H-M   'P 1'
#
loop_
_entity.id
_entity.type
_entity.pdbx_description
1 polymer ?
#
loop_
_entity_poly.entity_id
_entity_poly.type
_entity_poly.pdbx_seq_one_letter_code
_entity_poly.pdbx_strand_id
1 'polypeptide(L)'
;MTEEALKKWPDLITNLESGLNLDEDNAEAVLVSVLRGEFSDSELSDFLTALSRKGETINEITGFVRAMRSSCVRINCPTGTIDLVGAGGSAMGSKAALNVSTIASFVAAGAGAKVCKHGNLKASSTSGSFDLLEELSVETRLGAKKVEKCVNDIGIGFAFARIFHPAMRFAGPVRAQLGIPT
;
A
#
# COMPACT_ATOMS: atom_id res chain seq x y z
N MET A 1 0.06 8.39 -21.45
CA MET A 1 0.47 7.26 -22.30
C MET A 1 -0.76 6.81 -23.08
N THR A 2 -0.68 6.72 -24.38
CA THR A 2 -1.77 6.29 -25.25
C THR A 2 -1.94 4.77 -25.13
N GLU A 3 -3.13 4.24 -25.46
CA GLU A 3 -3.44 2.81 -25.59
C GLU A 3 -2.36 2.01 -26.36
N GLU A 4 -1.59 2.70 -27.17
CA GLU A 4 -0.49 2.18 -28.00
C GLU A 4 0.76 1.77 -27.18
N ALA A 5 1.00 2.39 -26.01
CA ALA A 5 2.15 2.06 -25.17
C ALA A 5 1.88 0.81 -24.29
N LEU A 6 0.61 0.53 -23.99
CA LEU A 6 0.21 -0.71 -23.29
C LEU A 6 0.30 -1.95 -24.19
N LYS A 7 0.26 -1.79 -25.52
CA LYS A 7 0.47 -2.88 -26.50
C LYS A 7 1.91 -3.41 -26.56
N LYS A 8 2.84 -2.81 -25.80
CA LYS A 8 4.26 -3.16 -25.77
C LYS A 8 4.70 -3.75 -24.43
N TRP A 9 3.84 -4.51 -23.76
CA TRP A 9 4.18 -5.13 -22.49
C TRP A 9 5.44 -6.02 -22.56
N PRO A 10 5.66 -6.87 -23.58
CA PRO A 10 6.90 -7.61 -23.74
C PRO A 10 8.14 -6.70 -23.85
N ASP A 11 8.01 -5.56 -24.55
CA ASP A 11 9.09 -4.59 -24.67
C ASP A 11 9.42 -3.94 -23.32
N LEU A 12 8.39 -3.66 -22.50
CA LEU A 12 8.57 -3.11 -21.16
C LEU A 12 9.37 -4.07 -20.27
N ILE A 13 9.02 -5.34 -20.26
CA ILE A 13 9.75 -6.36 -19.48
C ILE A 13 11.20 -6.45 -19.96
N THR A 14 11.41 -6.58 -21.28
CA THR A 14 12.75 -6.63 -21.88
C THR A 14 13.60 -5.41 -21.52
N ASN A 15 13.01 -4.22 -21.51
CA ASN A 15 13.70 -2.99 -21.11
C ASN A 15 14.11 -3.01 -19.63
N LEU A 16 13.22 -3.42 -18.75
CA LEU A 16 13.53 -3.54 -17.32
C LEU A 16 14.62 -4.60 -17.07
N GLU A 17 14.56 -5.75 -17.73
CA GLU A 17 15.58 -6.80 -17.65
C GLU A 17 16.94 -6.33 -18.18
N SER A 18 16.97 -5.40 -19.15
CA SER A 18 18.18 -4.76 -19.65
C SER A 18 18.68 -3.62 -18.74
N GLY A 19 18.03 -3.36 -17.61
CA GLY A 19 18.39 -2.32 -16.65
C GLY A 19 17.90 -0.92 -17.01
N LEU A 20 17.03 -0.77 -18.02
CA LEU A 20 16.45 0.53 -18.37
C LEU A 20 15.37 0.91 -17.35
N ASN A 21 15.37 2.19 -16.99
CA ASN A 21 14.44 2.74 -16.01
C ASN A 21 13.19 3.31 -16.69
N LEU A 22 12.06 3.28 -16.00
CA LEU A 22 10.89 4.05 -16.37
C LEU A 22 11.04 5.50 -15.89
N ASP A 23 10.56 6.44 -16.66
CA ASP A 23 10.30 7.78 -16.17
C ASP A 23 9.04 7.80 -15.28
N GLU A 24 8.79 8.93 -14.62
CA GLU A 24 7.65 9.07 -13.69
C GLU A 24 6.29 8.81 -14.35
N ASP A 25 6.09 9.33 -15.56
CA ASP A 25 4.82 9.25 -16.26
C ASP A 25 4.54 7.83 -16.77
N ASN A 26 5.56 7.14 -17.27
CA ASN A 26 5.46 5.75 -17.68
C ASN A 26 5.25 4.82 -16.46
N ALA A 27 5.94 5.05 -15.36
CA ALA A 27 5.75 4.31 -14.12
C ALA A 27 4.33 4.50 -13.56
N GLU A 28 3.82 5.74 -13.54
CA GLU A 28 2.45 6.03 -13.15
C GLU A 28 1.46 5.28 -14.04
N ALA A 29 1.60 5.37 -15.36
CA ALA A 29 0.69 4.75 -16.31
C ALA A 29 0.67 3.23 -16.21
N VAL A 30 1.83 2.59 -16.07
CA VAL A 30 1.92 1.14 -15.85
C VAL A 30 1.18 0.71 -14.60
N LEU A 31 1.42 1.38 -13.47
CA LEU A 31 0.73 1.00 -12.24
C LEU A 31 -0.76 1.30 -12.28
N VAL A 32 -1.20 2.37 -12.94
CA VAL A 32 -2.64 2.63 -13.17
C VAL A 32 -3.30 1.46 -13.90
N SER A 33 -2.64 0.91 -14.94
CA SER A 33 -3.16 -0.24 -15.68
C SER A 33 -3.21 -1.51 -14.82
N VAL A 34 -2.19 -1.75 -13.99
CA VAL A 34 -2.20 -2.84 -13.01
C VAL A 34 -3.38 -2.68 -12.03
N LEU A 35 -3.59 -1.48 -11.52
CA LEU A 35 -4.68 -1.20 -10.57
C LEU A 35 -6.09 -1.26 -11.21
N ARG A 36 -6.17 -1.27 -12.54
CA ARG A 36 -7.40 -1.53 -13.30
C ARG A 36 -7.62 -2.99 -13.62
N GLY A 37 -6.62 -3.85 -13.38
CA GLY A 37 -6.68 -5.27 -13.71
C GLY A 37 -6.53 -5.55 -15.21
N GLU A 38 -5.78 -4.73 -15.93
CA GLU A 38 -5.58 -4.83 -17.38
C GLU A 38 -4.49 -5.86 -17.75
N PHE A 39 -3.88 -6.53 -16.75
CA PHE A 39 -2.83 -7.53 -16.93
C PHE A 39 -3.23 -8.88 -16.35
N SER A 40 -2.74 -9.94 -16.96
CA SER A 40 -2.79 -11.28 -16.40
C SER A 40 -1.84 -11.42 -15.21
N ASP A 41 -2.09 -12.40 -14.35
CA ASP A 41 -1.23 -12.70 -13.20
C ASP A 41 0.22 -13.00 -13.62
N SER A 42 0.41 -13.66 -14.78
CA SER A 42 1.74 -13.95 -15.34
C SER A 42 2.48 -12.67 -15.72
N GLU A 43 1.84 -11.80 -16.50
CA GLU A 43 2.42 -10.53 -16.92
C GLU A 43 2.79 -9.64 -15.74
N LEU A 44 1.92 -9.59 -14.72
CA LEU A 44 2.22 -8.84 -13.51
C LEU A 44 3.37 -9.45 -12.73
N SER A 45 3.45 -10.79 -12.66
CA SER A 45 4.55 -11.50 -12.03
C SER A 45 5.89 -11.18 -12.70
N ASP A 46 5.93 -11.21 -14.04
CA ASP A 46 7.12 -10.91 -14.82
C ASP A 46 7.57 -9.46 -14.60
N PHE A 47 6.63 -8.51 -14.63
CA PHE A 47 6.91 -7.10 -14.34
C PHE A 47 7.50 -6.89 -12.95
N LEU A 48 6.84 -7.39 -11.91
CA LEU A 48 7.30 -7.21 -10.53
C LEU A 48 8.66 -7.88 -10.30
N THR A 49 8.90 -9.02 -10.96
CA THR A 49 10.18 -9.74 -10.88
C THR A 49 11.29 -8.95 -11.57
N ALA A 50 11.05 -8.44 -12.78
CA ALA A 50 12.03 -7.65 -13.52
C ALA A 50 12.36 -6.35 -12.78
N LEU A 51 11.33 -5.65 -12.28
CA LEU A 51 11.48 -4.42 -11.50
C LEU A 51 12.30 -4.66 -10.22
N SER A 52 11.97 -5.71 -9.46
CA SER A 52 12.68 -6.07 -8.23
C SER A 52 14.14 -6.46 -8.48
N ARG A 53 14.43 -7.16 -9.58
CA ARG A 53 15.80 -7.52 -9.95
C ARG A 53 16.64 -6.32 -10.37
N LYS A 54 16.04 -5.40 -11.11
CA LYS A 54 16.68 -4.15 -11.51
C LYS A 54 16.92 -3.21 -10.32
N GLY A 55 16.00 -3.18 -9.39
CA GLY A 55 15.90 -2.18 -8.33
C GLY A 55 15.16 -0.93 -8.81
N GLU A 56 14.28 -0.41 -7.95
CA GLU A 56 13.45 0.75 -8.25
C GLU A 56 14.25 2.05 -8.15
N THR A 57 13.99 2.98 -9.06
CA THR A 57 14.52 4.35 -9.02
C THR A 57 13.57 5.31 -8.32
N ILE A 58 14.05 6.50 -7.96
CA ILE A 58 13.22 7.56 -7.36
C ILE A 58 12.07 7.95 -8.31
N ASN A 59 12.33 8.05 -9.62
CA ASN A 59 11.32 8.41 -10.61
C ASN A 59 10.23 7.34 -10.72
N GLU A 60 10.61 6.07 -10.73
CA GLU A 60 9.65 4.95 -10.75
C GLU A 60 8.79 4.94 -9.49
N ILE A 61 9.40 5.07 -8.31
CA ILE A 61 8.65 5.15 -7.04
C ILE A 61 7.71 6.36 -7.04
N THR A 62 8.14 7.51 -7.55
CA THR A 62 7.30 8.71 -7.63
C THR A 62 6.07 8.46 -8.51
N GLY A 63 6.25 7.87 -9.69
CA GLY A 63 5.16 7.49 -10.59
C GLY A 63 4.19 6.50 -9.93
N PHE A 64 4.72 5.46 -9.27
CA PHE A 64 3.90 4.49 -8.55
C PHE A 64 3.10 5.14 -7.40
N VAL A 65 3.70 6.06 -6.66
CA VAL A 65 2.98 6.79 -5.60
C VAL A 65 1.85 7.65 -6.19
N ARG A 66 2.06 8.31 -7.33
CA ARG A 66 1.01 9.08 -8.03
C ARG A 66 -0.16 8.17 -8.42
N ALA A 67 0.11 7.02 -9.03
CA ALA A 67 -0.91 6.03 -9.40
C ALA A 67 -1.70 5.51 -8.18
N MET A 68 -1.00 5.17 -7.10
CA MET A 68 -1.65 4.74 -5.86
C MET A 68 -2.54 5.82 -5.27
N ARG A 69 -2.07 7.08 -5.23
CA ARG A 69 -2.83 8.21 -4.71
C ARG A 69 -4.05 8.59 -5.56
N SER A 70 -3.97 8.42 -6.87
CA SER A 70 -5.11 8.67 -7.76
C SER A 70 -6.19 7.59 -7.64
N SER A 71 -5.80 6.37 -7.26
CA SER A 71 -6.68 5.20 -7.18
C SER A 71 -7.20 4.91 -5.77
N CYS A 72 -6.77 5.65 -4.74
CA CYS A 72 -7.20 5.41 -3.37
C CYS A 72 -8.50 6.14 -3.01
N VAL A 73 -9.20 5.60 -2.01
CA VAL A 73 -10.32 6.29 -1.37
C VAL A 73 -9.79 7.39 -0.46
N ARG A 74 -10.17 8.63 -0.72
CA ARG A 74 -9.71 9.79 0.04
C ARG A 74 -10.38 9.88 1.40
N ILE A 75 -9.62 10.34 2.40
CA ILE A 75 -10.08 10.66 3.75
C ILE A 75 -9.74 12.13 4.01
N ASN A 76 -10.72 12.89 4.51
CA ASN A 76 -10.53 14.30 4.88
C ASN A 76 -10.39 14.38 6.41
N CYS A 77 -9.16 14.40 6.88
CA CYS A 77 -8.86 14.56 8.30
C CYS A 77 -8.47 16.02 8.62
N PRO A 78 -8.61 16.44 9.88
CA PRO A 78 -8.14 17.75 10.34
C PRO A 78 -6.65 17.98 10.03
N THR A 79 -6.28 19.22 9.79
CA THR A 79 -4.86 19.59 9.64
C THR A 79 -4.07 19.18 10.87
N GLY A 80 -2.88 18.63 10.66
CA GLY A 80 -2.03 18.11 11.75
C GLY A 80 -2.38 16.68 12.18
N THR A 81 -3.34 16.01 11.51
CA THR A 81 -3.56 14.56 11.71
C THR A 81 -2.31 13.79 11.28
N ILE A 82 -1.87 12.88 12.12
CA ILE A 82 -0.68 12.04 11.88
C ILE A 82 -1.07 10.60 11.55
N ASP A 83 -0.23 9.91 10.80
CA ASP A 83 -0.23 8.46 10.65
C ASP A 83 1.04 7.88 11.27
N LEU A 84 0.90 6.76 11.97
CA LEU A 84 1.99 6.04 12.62
C LEU A 84 2.10 4.65 11.98
N VAL A 85 3.01 4.52 11.01
CA VAL A 85 3.20 3.28 10.27
C VAL A 85 4.51 2.61 10.65
N GLY A 86 4.51 1.28 10.64
CA GLY A 86 5.73 0.49 10.62
C GLY A 86 6.03 0.12 9.16
N ALA A 87 7.27 0.26 8.77
CA ALA A 87 7.74 -0.11 7.42
C ALA A 87 7.76 -1.62 7.22
N GLY A 88 6.83 -2.39 7.49
CA GLY A 88 6.73 -3.85 7.36
C GLY A 88 7.87 -4.55 6.59
N GLY A 89 8.00 -5.83 6.73
CA GLY A 89 8.97 -6.58 5.92
C GLY A 89 10.43 -6.52 6.40
N SER A 90 10.70 -6.16 7.66
CA SER A 90 12.04 -6.35 8.20
C SER A 90 12.41 -7.83 8.10
N ALA A 91 13.53 -8.13 7.43
CA ALA A 91 14.09 -9.48 7.29
C ALA A 91 14.49 -10.12 8.63
N MET A 92 14.46 -9.36 9.71
CA MET A 92 14.56 -9.87 11.07
C MET A 92 13.20 -10.40 11.51
N GLY A 93 12.91 -11.63 11.12
CA GLY A 93 11.79 -12.43 11.59
C GLY A 93 11.84 -12.62 13.10
N SER A 94 11.54 -11.59 13.87
CA SER A 94 11.29 -11.80 15.30
C SER A 94 9.92 -12.45 15.43
N LYS A 95 9.93 -13.68 15.94
CA LYS A 95 8.73 -14.47 16.24
C LYS A 95 7.78 -13.79 17.26
N ALA A 96 8.08 -12.56 17.68
CA ALA A 96 7.33 -11.78 18.67
C ALA A 96 7.37 -10.28 18.36
N ALA A 97 7.05 -9.87 17.13
CA ALA A 97 6.95 -8.45 16.82
C ALA A 97 5.68 -7.87 17.46
N LEU A 98 5.84 -6.99 18.43
CA LEU A 98 4.75 -6.16 18.93
C LEU A 98 4.28 -5.21 17.83
N ASN A 99 2.97 -4.98 17.75
CA ASN A 99 2.38 -3.97 16.87
C ASN A 99 2.63 -2.54 17.42
N VAL A 100 3.92 -2.18 17.57
CA VAL A 100 4.38 -0.95 18.22
C VAL A 100 3.70 0.29 17.65
N SER A 101 3.59 0.38 16.32
CA SER A 101 2.93 1.54 15.69
C SER A 101 1.44 1.62 16.01
N THR A 102 0.75 0.49 16.22
CA THR A 102 -0.65 0.49 16.65
C THR A 102 -0.79 0.94 18.09
N ILE A 103 0.05 0.41 18.98
CA ILE A 103 0.08 0.83 20.39
C ILE A 103 0.42 2.32 20.50
N ALA A 104 1.45 2.77 19.79
CA ALA A 104 1.85 4.18 19.75
C ALA A 104 0.73 5.11 19.25
N SER A 105 -0.14 4.62 18.35
CA SER A 105 -1.29 5.39 17.87
C SER A 105 -2.30 5.69 18.97
N PHE A 106 -2.58 4.72 19.84
CA PHE A 106 -3.45 4.95 21.02
C PHE A 106 -2.81 5.91 22.01
N VAL A 107 -1.51 5.76 22.28
CA VAL A 107 -0.77 6.65 23.20
C VAL A 107 -0.76 8.08 22.66
N ALA A 108 -0.46 8.27 21.38
CA ALA A 108 -0.46 9.59 20.74
C ALA A 108 -1.84 10.25 20.77
N ALA A 109 -2.89 9.50 20.48
CA ALA A 109 -4.25 10.00 20.55
C ALA A 109 -4.66 10.35 21.99
N GLY A 110 -4.29 9.51 22.97
CA GLY A 110 -4.50 9.79 24.39
C GLY A 110 -3.74 11.02 24.90
N ALA A 111 -2.63 11.36 24.26
CA ALA A 111 -1.86 12.59 24.50
C ALA A 111 -2.43 13.82 23.75
N GLY A 112 -3.54 13.69 23.03
CA GLY A 112 -4.24 14.78 22.35
C GLY A 112 -3.90 14.95 20.85
N ALA A 113 -3.07 14.09 20.27
CA ALA A 113 -2.86 14.11 18.81
C ALA A 113 -4.09 13.60 18.08
N LYS A 114 -4.33 14.13 16.86
CA LYS A 114 -5.28 13.53 15.91
C LYS A 114 -4.55 12.45 15.12
N VAL A 115 -5.05 11.22 15.16
CA VAL A 115 -4.42 10.06 14.52
C VAL A 115 -5.37 9.42 13.51
N CYS A 116 -4.92 9.27 12.26
CA CYS A 116 -5.59 8.44 11.25
C CYS A 116 -4.62 7.35 10.82
N LYS A 117 -4.68 6.21 11.51
CA LYS A 117 -3.73 5.12 11.28
C LYS A 117 -4.12 4.28 10.08
N HIS A 118 -3.24 4.23 9.08
CA HIS A 118 -3.33 3.26 8.01
C HIS A 118 -2.69 1.92 8.41
N GLY A 119 -3.27 0.82 7.97
CA GLY A 119 -2.73 -0.51 8.25
C GLY A 119 -3.48 -1.64 7.56
N ASN A 120 -3.00 -2.86 7.77
CA ASN A 120 -3.57 -4.06 7.18
C ASN A 120 -3.53 -5.23 8.17
N LEU A 121 -4.22 -6.32 7.81
CA LEU A 121 -4.02 -7.64 8.41
C LEU A 121 -2.61 -8.14 8.08
N LYS A 122 -2.17 -9.19 8.78
CA LYS A 122 -0.87 -9.81 8.55
C LYS A 122 -0.64 -10.12 7.06
N ALA A 123 0.56 -9.85 6.58
CA ALA A 123 1.02 -10.28 5.26
C ALA A 123 2.15 -11.29 5.39
N SER A 124 3.24 -10.92 6.09
CA SER A 124 4.43 -11.76 6.28
C SER A 124 4.84 -11.96 7.75
N SER A 125 4.20 -11.25 8.67
CA SER A 125 4.43 -11.33 10.12
C SER A 125 3.43 -12.27 10.82
N THR A 126 3.64 -12.52 12.10
CA THR A 126 2.71 -13.30 12.94
C THR A 126 1.40 -12.55 13.22
N SER A 127 1.43 -11.21 13.22
CA SER A 127 0.27 -10.34 13.48
C SER A 127 0.44 -9.01 12.73
N GLY A 128 -0.58 -8.56 12.03
CA GLY A 128 -0.67 -7.22 11.44
C GLY A 128 -1.33 -6.23 12.40
N SER A 129 -1.31 -4.96 12.06
CA SER A 129 -1.92 -3.90 12.87
C SER A 129 -3.42 -4.08 13.07
N PHE A 130 -4.11 -4.59 12.06
CA PHE A 130 -5.55 -4.79 12.12
C PHE A 130 -5.96 -6.09 12.79
N ASP A 131 -5.11 -7.12 12.82
CA ASP A 131 -5.33 -8.30 13.65
C ASP A 131 -5.41 -7.91 15.14
N LEU A 132 -4.50 -7.03 15.62
CA LEU A 132 -4.54 -6.53 16.99
C LEU A 132 -5.80 -5.70 17.26
N LEU A 133 -6.22 -4.86 16.32
CA LEU A 133 -7.44 -4.05 16.49
C LEU A 133 -8.69 -4.91 16.60
N GLU A 134 -8.80 -5.99 15.80
CA GLU A 134 -9.90 -6.93 15.86
C GLU A 134 -9.94 -7.68 17.21
N GLU A 135 -8.78 -8.10 17.74
CA GLU A 135 -8.67 -8.69 19.08
C GLU A 135 -9.09 -7.72 20.19
N LEU A 136 -8.85 -6.43 20.01
CA LEU A 136 -9.31 -5.37 20.92
C LEU A 136 -10.79 -4.99 20.70
N SER A 137 -11.51 -5.70 19.84
CA SER A 137 -12.91 -5.42 19.50
C SER A 137 -13.13 -4.02 18.90
N VAL A 138 -12.11 -3.46 18.24
CA VAL A 138 -12.23 -2.21 17.49
C VAL A 138 -12.84 -2.49 16.12
N GLU A 139 -13.91 -1.76 15.76
CA GLU A 139 -14.48 -1.89 14.42
C GLU A 139 -13.51 -1.37 13.37
N THR A 140 -13.03 -2.27 12.51
CA THR A 140 -11.97 -1.99 11.54
C THR A 140 -12.48 -1.76 10.12
N ARG A 141 -13.74 -2.14 9.84
CA ARG A 141 -14.29 -2.12 8.47
C ARG A 141 -15.14 -0.88 8.19
N LEU A 142 -14.58 0.28 8.56
CA LEU A 142 -15.24 1.56 8.40
C LEU A 142 -14.89 2.21 7.06
N GLY A 143 -15.87 2.76 6.37
CA GLY A 143 -15.64 3.62 5.20
C GLY A 143 -15.17 5.04 5.61
N ALA A 144 -14.71 5.82 4.62
CA ALA A 144 -14.05 7.12 4.82
C ALA A 144 -14.81 8.05 5.79
N LYS A 145 -16.10 8.27 5.59
CA LYS A 145 -16.92 9.15 6.44
C LYS A 145 -16.95 8.76 7.92
N LYS A 146 -16.98 7.47 8.21
CA LYS A 146 -16.95 6.99 9.59
C LYS A 146 -15.56 7.15 10.20
N VAL A 147 -14.49 6.88 9.44
CA VAL A 147 -13.11 7.11 9.88
C VAL A 147 -12.87 8.60 10.15
N GLU A 148 -13.29 9.50 9.23
CA GLU A 148 -13.24 10.94 9.42
C GLU A 148 -13.95 11.36 10.72
N LYS A 149 -15.15 10.83 10.96
CA LYS A 149 -15.90 11.09 12.20
C LYS A 149 -15.14 10.61 13.44
N CYS A 150 -14.56 9.43 13.44
CA CYS A 150 -13.74 8.95 14.55
C CYS A 150 -12.55 9.87 14.83
N VAL A 151 -11.80 10.29 13.81
CA VAL A 151 -10.66 11.20 13.99
C VAL A 151 -11.13 12.55 14.55
N ASN A 152 -12.26 13.07 14.10
CA ASN A 152 -12.78 14.33 14.59
C ASN A 152 -13.29 14.26 16.04
N ASP A 153 -14.10 13.26 16.37
CA ASP A 153 -14.83 13.19 17.62
C ASP A 153 -13.98 12.64 18.79
N ILE A 154 -13.21 11.57 18.51
CA ILE A 154 -12.45 10.86 19.55
C ILE A 154 -10.93 10.93 19.35
N GLY A 155 -10.45 11.61 18.31
CA GLY A 155 -9.03 11.81 18.09
C GLY A 155 -8.31 10.67 17.37
N ILE A 156 -8.96 9.52 17.14
CA ILE A 156 -8.31 8.38 16.48
C ILE A 156 -9.27 7.68 15.53
N GLY A 157 -8.77 7.32 14.35
CA GLY A 157 -9.46 6.51 13.35
C GLY A 157 -8.51 5.54 12.66
N PHE A 158 -9.06 4.45 12.11
CA PHE A 158 -8.27 3.39 11.50
C PHE A 158 -8.69 3.20 10.04
N ALA A 159 -7.74 3.40 9.11
CA ALA A 159 -7.92 3.25 7.67
C ALA A 159 -7.45 1.88 7.21
N PHE A 160 -8.38 0.94 7.05
CA PHE A 160 -8.07 -0.42 6.61
C PHE A 160 -7.65 -0.44 5.14
N ALA A 161 -6.44 -0.86 4.85
CA ALA A 161 -5.84 -0.80 3.50
C ALA A 161 -6.73 -1.40 2.41
N ARG A 162 -7.42 -2.50 2.67
CA ARG A 162 -8.30 -3.16 1.69
C ARG A 162 -9.52 -2.32 1.30
N ILE A 163 -9.98 -1.44 2.19
CA ILE A 163 -11.10 -0.52 1.93
C ILE A 163 -10.59 0.72 1.21
N PHE A 164 -9.44 1.24 1.61
CA PHE A 164 -8.92 2.51 1.11
C PHE A 164 -8.06 2.38 -0.15
N HIS A 165 -7.58 1.15 -0.46
CA HIS A 165 -6.91 0.80 -1.71
C HIS A 165 -7.58 -0.39 -2.40
N PRO A 166 -8.86 -0.27 -2.80
CA PRO A 166 -9.63 -1.39 -3.36
C PRO A 166 -9.03 -1.96 -4.65
N ALA A 167 -8.31 -1.13 -5.40
CA ALA A 167 -7.64 -1.53 -6.63
C ALA A 167 -6.47 -2.51 -6.41
N MET A 168 -5.90 -2.55 -5.20
CA MET A 168 -4.85 -3.51 -4.86
C MET A 168 -5.30 -4.97 -4.89
N ARG A 169 -6.60 -5.25 -4.99
CA ARG A 169 -7.12 -6.61 -5.18
C ARG A 169 -6.56 -7.31 -6.42
N PHE A 170 -6.20 -6.55 -7.45
CA PHE A 170 -5.63 -7.10 -8.68
C PHE A 170 -4.15 -7.49 -8.53
N ALA A 171 -3.39 -6.78 -7.69
CA ALA A 171 -1.98 -7.08 -7.45
C ALA A 171 -1.73 -7.99 -6.24
N GLY A 172 -2.67 -8.05 -5.30
CA GLY A 172 -2.51 -8.76 -4.03
C GLY A 172 -2.14 -10.25 -4.17
N PRO A 173 -2.87 -11.04 -4.96
CA PRO A 173 -2.58 -12.47 -5.14
C PRO A 173 -1.18 -12.73 -5.69
N VAL A 174 -0.80 -12.00 -6.75
CA VAL A 174 0.52 -12.14 -7.40
C VAL A 174 1.65 -11.79 -6.44
N ARG A 175 1.54 -10.68 -5.71
CA ARG A 175 2.52 -10.27 -4.69
C ARG A 175 2.70 -11.32 -3.59
N ALA A 176 1.60 -11.93 -3.15
CA ALA A 176 1.64 -12.98 -2.14
C ALA A 176 2.37 -14.25 -2.63
N GLN A 177 2.23 -14.58 -3.92
CA GLN A 177 2.88 -15.74 -4.53
C GLN A 177 4.38 -15.50 -4.76
N LEU A 178 4.77 -14.29 -5.14
CA LEU A 178 6.15 -13.97 -5.45
C LEU A 178 7.07 -14.00 -4.22
N GLY A 179 6.56 -13.70 -3.03
CA GLY A 179 7.33 -13.69 -1.79
C GLY A 179 8.48 -12.67 -1.77
N ILE A 180 8.49 -11.73 -2.70
CA ILE A 180 9.47 -10.64 -2.78
C ILE A 180 8.84 -9.33 -2.24
N PRO A 181 9.64 -8.43 -1.68
CA PRO A 181 9.18 -7.08 -1.35
C PRO A 181 8.77 -6.34 -2.63
N THR A 182 7.53 -5.93 -2.73
CA THR A 182 6.98 -5.24 -3.90
C THR A 182 6.04 -4.14 -3.47
#